data_07b10a989a19778cdb354dd396ecd8e3
#
_entry.id   07b10a989a19778cdb354dd396ecd8e3
#
_cell.length_a   1.000
_cell.length_b   1.000
_cell.length_c   1.000
_cell.angle_alpha   90.00
_cell.angle_beta   90.00
_cell.angle_gamma   90.00
#
_symmetry.space_group_name_H-M   'P 1'
#
loop_
_entity.id
_entity.type
_entity.pdbx_description
1 polymer ?
#
loop_
_entity_poly.entity_id
_entity_poly.type
_entity_poly.pdbx_seq_one_letter_code
_entity_poly.pdbx_strand_id
1 'polypeptide(L)' 'MEFEKLKKIIAEVVNVDEEEITMDTTFVDDLGADSLDIFQIIMGIEEEFDIEIANEDAEHIVTVADAVEQIKNALN' A
#
# COMPACT_ATOMS: atom_id res chain seq x y z
N MET A 1 -11.30 7.88 -3.35
CA MET A 1 -11.39 6.69 -2.51
C MET A 1 -10.01 6.13 -2.24
N GLU A 2 -9.77 5.70 -1.02
CA GLU A 2 -8.44 5.27 -0.58
C GLU A 2 -7.92 4.08 -1.40
N PHE A 3 -8.78 3.10 -1.64
CA PHE A 3 -8.37 1.90 -2.36
C PHE A 3 -7.92 2.22 -3.80
N GLU A 4 -8.66 3.07 -4.49
CA GLU A 4 -8.33 3.41 -5.87
C GLU A 4 -7.00 4.16 -5.97
N LYS A 5 -6.76 5.08 -5.06
CA LYS A 5 -5.49 5.81 -5.02
C LYS A 5 -4.35 4.89 -4.67
N LEU A 6 -4.58 3.98 -3.73
CA LEU A 6 -3.58 3.01 -3.33
C LEU A 6 -3.21 2.09 -4.50
N LYS A 7 -4.19 1.65 -5.28
CA LYS A 7 -3.92 0.81 -6.44
C LYS A 7 -2.97 1.50 -7.43
N LYS A 8 -3.18 2.79 -7.66
CA LYS A 8 -2.31 3.55 -8.56
C LYS A 8 -0.89 3.61 -8.04
N ILE A 9 -0.72 3.85 -6.75
CA ILE A 9 0.60 3.89 -6.13
C ILE A 9 1.29 2.54 -6.28
N ILE A 10 0.61 1.47 -5.96
CA ILE A 10 1.16 0.12 -6.06
C ILE A 10 1.53 -0.21 -7.50
N ALA A 11 0.64 0.09 -8.43
CA ALA A 11 0.87 -0.20 -9.84
C ALA A 11 2.13 0.49 -10.37
N GLU A 12 2.38 1.71 -9.93
CA GLU A 12 3.58 2.44 -10.34
C GLU A 12 4.86 1.86 -9.75
N VAL A 13 4.79 1.46 -8.48
CA VAL A 13 5.99 0.96 -7.79
C VAL A 13 6.39 -0.42 -8.29
N VAL A 14 5.43 -1.34 -8.40
CA VAL A 14 5.73 -2.73 -8.77
C VAL A 14 5.42 -3.04 -10.23
N ASN A 15 4.97 -2.06 -10.99
CA ASN A 15 4.75 -2.17 -12.43
C ASN A 15 3.76 -3.28 -12.83
N VAL A 16 2.60 -3.26 -12.18
CA VAL A 16 1.49 -4.16 -12.53
C VAL A 16 0.26 -3.34 -12.87
N ASP A 17 -0.73 -3.97 -13.50
CA ASP A 17 -1.97 -3.29 -13.81
C ASP A 17 -2.83 -3.12 -12.56
N GLU A 18 -3.50 -1.98 -12.45
CA GLU A 18 -4.39 -1.72 -11.32
C GLU A 18 -5.49 -2.77 -11.21
N GLU A 19 -5.93 -3.31 -12.34
CA GLU A 19 -6.99 -4.31 -12.37
C GLU A 19 -6.59 -5.62 -11.70
N GLU A 20 -5.31 -5.89 -11.61
CA GLU A 20 -4.81 -7.09 -10.95
C GLU A 20 -4.76 -6.98 -9.44
N ILE A 21 -4.94 -5.77 -8.92
CA ILE A 21 -4.82 -5.49 -7.49
C ILE A 21 -6.18 -5.54 -6.83
N THR A 22 -6.31 -6.39 -5.81
CA THR A 22 -7.54 -6.52 -5.02
C THR A 22 -7.21 -6.33 -3.55
N MET A 23 -8.23 -6.29 -2.71
CA MET A 23 -8.02 -6.18 -1.26
C MET A 23 -7.28 -7.37 -0.68
N ASP A 24 -7.42 -8.54 -1.30
CA ASP A 24 -6.76 -9.76 -0.84
C ASP A 24 -5.33 -9.93 -1.37
N THR A 25 -4.91 -9.08 -2.30
CA THR A 25 -3.58 -9.16 -2.89
C THR A 25 -2.51 -8.94 -1.81
N THR A 26 -1.52 -9.83 -1.76
CA THR A 26 -0.39 -9.67 -0.86
C THR A 26 0.76 -9.00 -1.59
N PHE A 27 1.52 -8.18 -0.87
CA PHE A 27 2.62 -7.42 -1.50
C PHE A 27 3.79 -8.33 -1.88
N VAL A 28 4.17 -9.22 -0.97
CA VAL A 28 5.35 -10.07 -1.21
C VAL A 28 5.00 -11.25 -2.11
N ASP A 29 3.97 -12.01 -1.76
CA ASP A 29 3.67 -13.25 -2.48
C ASP A 29 3.02 -13.03 -3.84
N ASP A 30 2.06 -12.10 -3.91
CA ASP A 30 1.32 -11.87 -5.15
C ASP A 30 2.00 -10.87 -6.07
N LEU A 31 2.56 -9.81 -5.53
CA LEU A 31 3.17 -8.75 -6.32
C LEU A 31 4.68 -8.86 -6.43
N GLY A 32 5.29 -9.72 -5.67
CA GLY A 32 6.74 -9.89 -5.67
C GLY A 32 7.50 -8.68 -5.16
N ALA A 33 6.86 -7.87 -4.33
CA ALA A 33 7.48 -6.66 -3.79
C ALA A 33 8.50 -7.04 -2.72
N ASP A 34 9.66 -6.40 -2.76
CA ASP A 34 10.64 -6.55 -1.69
C ASP A 34 10.50 -5.41 -0.68
N SER A 35 11.37 -5.38 0.32
CA SER A 35 11.29 -4.37 1.37
C SER A 35 11.38 -2.95 0.83
N LEU A 36 12.20 -2.74 -0.20
CA LEU A 36 12.36 -1.41 -0.80
C LEU A 36 11.08 -0.98 -1.51
N ASP A 37 10.46 -1.91 -2.24
CA ASP A 37 9.22 -1.61 -2.94
C ASP A 37 8.11 -1.26 -1.95
N ILE A 38 8.00 -2.03 -0.87
CA ILE A 38 7.02 -1.76 0.18
C ILE A 38 7.26 -0.39 0.80
N PHE A 39 8.50 -0.05 1.04
CA PHE A 39 8.86 1.24 1.60
C PHE A 39 8.45 2.38 0.66
N GLN A 40 8.68 2.20 -0.64
CA GLN A 40 8.28 3.20 -1.63
C GLN A 40 6.76 3.35 -1.70
N ILE A 41 6.03 2.26 -1.59
CA ILE A 41 4.56 2.29 -1.55
C ILE A 41 4.09 3.07 -0.33
N ILE A 42 4.68 2.81 0.82
CA ILE A 42 4.32 3.51 2.05
C ILE A 42 4.61 5.00 1.94
N MET A 43 5.76 5.37 1.38
CA MET A 43 6.09 6.77 1.16
C MET A 43 5.08 7.44 0.24
N GLY A 44 4.67 6.75 -0.82
CA GLY A 44 3.65 7.26 -1.73
C GLY A 44 2.31 7.47 -1.04
N ILE A 45 1.94 6.55 -0.16
CA ILE A 45 0.71 6.65 0.62
C ILE A 45 0.77 7.89 1.53
N GLU A 46 1.89 8.06 2.21
CA GLU A 46 2.05 9.19 3.12
C GLU A 46 1.94 10.52 2.40
N GLU A 47 2.52 10.62 1.21
CA GLU A 47 2.44 11.85 0.42
C GLU A 47 1.05 12.08 -0.15
N GLU A 48 0.42 11.04 -0.68
CA GLU A 48 -0.88 11.18 -1.34
C GLU A 48 -1.98 11.54 -0.35
N PHE A 49 -1.94 10.96 0.84
CA PHE A 49 -2.99 11.16 1.84
C PHE A 49 -2.58 12.14 2.94
N ASP A 50 -1.36 12.64 2.90
CA ASP A 50 -0.83 13.57 3.90
C ASP A 50 -0.95 13.00 5.32
N ILE A 51 -0.46 11.78 5.49
CA ILE A 51 -0.50 11.04 6.76
C ILE A 51 0.89 10.47 7.05
N GLU A 52 1.07 9.99 8.27
CA GLU A 52 2.29 9.30 8.66
C GLU A 52 1.94 7.87 9.09
N ILE A 53 2.73 6.92 8.62
CA ILE A 53 2.60 5.52 9.00
C ILE A 53 3.86 5.14 9.78
N ALA A 54 3.65 4.73 11.03
CA ALA A 54 4.77 4.31 11.89
C ALA A 54 5.41 3.03 11.32
N ASN A 55 6.71 2.87 11.54
CA ASN A 55 7.41 1.67 11.08
C ASN A 55 6.78 0.39 11.63
N GLU A 56 6.32 0.43 12.86
CA GLU A 56 5.65 -0.71 13.48
C GLU A 56 4.40 -1.12 12.72
N ASP A 57 3.62 -0.13 12.30
CA ASP A 57 2.41 -0.37 11.52
C ASP A 57 2.74 -0.86 10.12
N ALA A 58 3.80 -0.31 9.53
CA ALA A 58 4.23 -0.72 8.20
C ALA A 58 4.64 -2.19 8.16
N GLU A 59 5.25 -2.69 9.22
CA GLU A 59 5.66 -4.09 9.31
C GLU A 59 4.48 -5.05 9.31
N HIS A 60 3.31 -4.60 9.71
CA HIS A 60 2.10 -5.42 9.76
C HIS A 60 1.28 -5.37 8.49
N ILE A 61 1.70 -4.58 7.50
CA ILE A 61 1.02 -4.50 6.22
C ILE A 61 1.45 -5.68 5.36
N VAL A 62 0.56 -6.65 5.20
CA VAL A 62 0.81 -7.85 4.40
C VAL A 62 -0.04 -7.82 3.14
N THR A 63 -1.30 -7.44 3.26
CA THR A 63 -2.23 -7.36 2.14
C THR A 63 -2.59 -5.92 1.83
N VAL A 64 -3.21 -5.72 0.66
CA VAL A 64 -3.72 -4.42 0.27
C VAL A 64 -4.77 -3.94 1.28
N ALA A 65 -5.59 -4.86 1.79
CA ALA A 65 -6.59 -4.53 2.81
C ALA A 65 -5.94 -3.96 4.07
N ASP A 66 -4.80 -4.53 4.48
CA ASP A 66 -4.07 -4.02 5.64
C ASP A 66 -3.63 -2.57 5.41
N ALA A 67 -3.15 -2.27 4.21
CA ALA A 67 -2.71 -0.92 3.87
C ALA A 67 -3.89 0.05 3.88
N VAL A 68 -5.03 -0.35 3.32
CA VAL A 68 -6.22 0.49 3.32
C VAL A 68 -6.68 0.78 4.75
N GLU A 69 -6.62 -0.22 5.61
CA GLU A 69 -7.00 -0.05 7.00
C GLU A 69 -6.10 0.97 7.70
N GLN A 70 -4.79 0.92 7.46
CA GLN A 70 -3.86 1.88 8.03
C GLN A 70 -4.18 3.30 7.55
N ILE A 71 -4.50 3.45 6.28
CA ILE A 71 -4.87 4.75 5.73
C ILE A 71 -6.12 5.29 6.42
N LYS A 72 -7.14 4.46 6.55
CA LYS A 72 -8.39 4.87 7.20
C LYS A 72 -8.19 5.25 8.66
N ASN A 73 -7.37 4.49 9.36
CA ASN A 73 -7.08 4.77 10.77
C ASN A 73 -6.34 6.09 10.92
N ALA A 74 -5.42 6.39 10.01
CA ALA A 74 -4.66 7.63 10.05
C ALA A 74 -5.52 8.85 9.69
N LEU A 75 -6.54 8.66 8.84
CA LEU A 75 -7.43 9.73 8.43
C LEU A 75 -8.54 10.03 9.43
N ASN A 76 -8.80 9.11 10.34
CA ASN A 76 -9.82 9.31 11.38
C ASN A 76 -9.24 10.09 12.59
#